data_347965cc86a2e6855154c90ea8354ac3
#
_entry.id   347965cc86a2e6855154c90ea8354ac3
#
_cell.length_a   1.000
_cell.length_b   1.000
_cell.length_c   1.000
_cell.angle_alpha   90.00
_cell.angle_beta   90.00
_cell.angle_gamma   90.00
#
_symmetry.space_group_name_H-M   'P 1'
#
loop_
_entity.id
_entity.type
_entity.pdbx_description
1 polymer ?
#
loop_
_entity_poly.entity_id
_entity_poly.type
_entity_poly.pdbx_seq_one_letter_code
_entity_poly.pdbx_strand_id
1 'polypeptide(L)'
;MCIRDRFLYVPFLNLIDQWQMILIFLSIASMLFGAIAAIGQTNLKRLVAYSSIGHVGYALAGVAAGTNDGIQSSVIYITIYILMNLGLFSCLLMLKRDNNYYEKIDDLSGLSKNHPMLALSLLIILFSLAGIPPLAGFFAKFYVFKAVIEQSMYFLAIVGLLSTVVAAFYYLRLIKIMYFDEQKEKYDTAVSYTHLTLPT
;
A
#
# COMPACT_ATOMS: atom_id res chain seq x y z
N MET A 1 26.14 4.71 -1.06
CA MET A 1 26.00 6.08 -1.63
C MET A 1 25.13 5.98 -2.87
N CYS A 2 23.82 6.20 -2.73
CA CYS A 2 22.85 5.97 -3.81
C CYS A 2 22.88 7.07 -4.87
N ILE A 3 22.70 6.68 -6.13
CA ILE A 3 22.59 7.59 -7.31
C ILE A 3 21.53 8.66 -7.07
N ARG A 4 20.49 8.37 -6.29
CA ARG A 4 19.36 9.26 -5.93
C ARG A 4 19.78 10.40 -5.00
N ASP A 5 20.70 10.19 -4.07
CA ASP A 5 21.24 11.24 -3.18
C ASP A 5 22.07 12.24 -3.97
N ARG A 6 22.73 11.78 -5.03
CA ARG A 6 23.48 12.65 -5.95
C ARG A 6 22.61 13.42 -6.92
N PHE A 7 21.43 12.91 -7.30
CA PHE A 7 20.62 13.55 -8.34
C PHE A 7 19.73 14.69 -7.82
N LEU A 8 19.13 14.53 -6.63
CA LEU A 8 18.23 15.54 -6.04
C LEU A 8 18.88 16.32 -4.90
N TYR A 9 19.62 15.64 -4.03
CA TYR A 9 20.10 16.26 -2.81
C TYR A 9 21.37 17.11 -3.05
N VAL A 10 22.38 16.59 -3.72
CA VAL A 10 23.65 17.30 -3.91
C VAL A 10 23.58 18.47 -4.90
N PRO A 11 22.97 18.33 -6.11
CA PRO A 11 22.91 19.43 -7.07
C PRO A 11 21.90 20.52 -6.69
N PHE A 12 20.85 20.17 -5.94
CA PHE A 12 19.72 21.07 -5.62
C PHE A 12 19.69 21.56 -4.19
N LEU A 13 20.73 21.33 -3.39
CA LEU A 13 20.83 21.81 -2.01
C LEU A 13 20.56 23.31 -1.88
N ASN A 14 21.04 24.11 -2.83
CA ASN A 14 20.83 25.57 -2.85
C ASN A 14 19.40 25.98 -3.31
N LEU A 15 18.60 25.04 -3.78
CA LEU A 15 17.23 25.27 -4.26
C LEU A 15 16.19 24.47 -3.42
N ILE A 16 16.59 24.05 -2.22
CA ILE A 16 15.79 23.18 -1.35
C ILE A 16 14.38 23.76 -1.13
N ASP A 17 14.30 25.05 -0.85
CA ASP A 17 13.04 25.73 -0.55
C ASP A 17 12.06 25.72 -1.74
N GLN A 18 12.57 25.69 -2.96
CA GLN A 18 11.74 25.70 -4.16
C GLN A 18 11.14 24.34 -4.51
N TRP A 19 11.97 23.28 -4.52
CA TRP A 19 11.48 21.96 -4.86
C TRP A 19 10.74 21.28 -3.69
N GLN A 20 11.07 21.63 -2.45
CA GLN A 20 10.43 21.11 -1.24
C GLN A 20 8.94 21.42 -1.21
N MET A 21 8.56 22.68 -1.52
CA MET A 21 7.15 23.08 -1.56
C MET A 21 6.37 22.29 -2.61
N ILE A 22 6.96 22.02 -3.78
CA ILE A 22 6.34 21.22 -4.84
C ILE A 22 6.15 19.78 -4.35
N LEU A 23 7.14 19.19 -3.68
CA LEU A 23 7.02 17.82 -3.16
C LEU A 23 5.98 17.71 -2.04
N ILE A 24 5.90 18.70 -1.15
CA ILE A 24 4.85 18.76 -0.12
C ILE A 24 3.47 18.77 -0.77
N PHE A 25 3.27 19.64 -1.76
CA PHE A 25 1.99 19.73 -2.46
C PHE A 25 1.64 18.40 -3.18
N LEU A 26 2.57 17.82 -3.92
CA LEU A 26 2.38 16.53 -4.61
C LEU A 26 2.12 15.39 -3.62
N SER A 27 2.81 15.36 -2.50
CA SER A 27 2.62 14.37 -1.44
C SER A 27 1.20 14.46 -0.87
N ILE A 28 0.76 15.65 -0.48
CA ILE A 28 -0.60 15.89 0.05
C ILE A 28 -1.66 15.51 -0.99
N ALA A 29 -1.51 15.99 -2.22
CA ALA A 29 -2.44 15.69 -3.31
C ALA A 29 -2.55 14.18 -3.56
N SER A 30 -1.41 13.47 -3.61
CA SER A 30 -1.37 12.02 -3.81
C SER A 30 -2.02 11.26 -2.66
N MET A 31 -1.75 11.65 -1.41
CA MET A 31 -2.35 11.00 -0.23
C MET A 31 -3.86 11.19 -0.20
N LEU A 32 -4.36 12.41 -0.39
CA LEU A 32 -5.79 12.71 -0.37
C LEU A 32 -6.52 12.09 -1.56
N PHE A 33 -6.00 12.27 -2.77
CA PHE A 33 -6.61 11.73 -3.98
C PHE A 33 -6.66 10.20 -3.94
N GLY A 34 -5.54 9.55 -3.58
CA GLY A 34 -5.46 8.09 -3.46
C GLY A 34 -6.45 7.55 -2.44
N ALA A 35 -6.54 8.18 -1.25
CA ALA A 35 -7.44 7.75 -0.19
C ALA A 35 -8.93 7.91 -0.58
N ILE A 36 -9.33 9.08 -1.09
CA ILE A 36 -10.72 9.37 -1.45
C ILE A 36 -11.16 8.51 -2.64
N ALA A 37 -10.33 8.40 -3.68
CA ALA A 37 -10.67 7.64 -4.87
C ALA A 37 -10.76 6.13 -4.60
N ALA A 38 -9.99 5.59 -3.65
CA ALA A 38 -10.03 4.18 -3.27
C ALA A 38 -11.35 3.79 -2.58
N ILE A 39 -11.96 4.67 -1.76
CA ILE A 39 -13.20 4.37 -1.03
C ILE A 39 -14.35 4.00 -1.97
N GLY A 40 -14.49 4.72 -3.07
CA GLY A 40 -15.60 4.55 -4.02
C GLY A 40 -15.44 3.38 -4.98
N GLN A 41 -14.34 2.63 -4.90
CA GLN A 41 -14.10 1.55 -5.84
C GLN A 41 -14.87 0.27 -5.47
N THR A 42 -15.40 -0.38 -6.51
CA THR A 42 -16.01 -1.72 -6.45
C THR A 42 -15.12 -2.79 -7.08
N ASN A 43 -14.15 -2.36 -7.90
CA ASN A 43 -13.17 -3.22 -8.52
C ASN A 43 -11.89 -3.27 -7.67
N LEU A 44 -11.46 -4.48 -7.29
CA LEU A 44 -10.32 -4.71 -6.41
C LEU A 44 -9.01 -4.19 -7.00
N LYS A 45 -8.76 -4.41 -8.29
CA LYS A 45 -7.53 -3.94 -8.97
C LYS A 45 -7.46 -2.42 -8.98
N ARG A 46 -8.60 -1.75 -9.22
CA ARG A 46 -8.69 -0.28 -9.18
C ARG A 46 -8.48 0.26 -7.77
N LEU A 47 -9.05 -0.39 -6.74
CA LEU A 47 -8.83 -0.01 -5.36
C LEU A 47 -7.34 -0.05 -5.02
N VAL A 48 -6.65 -1.15 -5.37
CA VAL A 48 -5.20 -1.28 -5.13
C VAL A 48 -4.42 -0.22 -5.92
N ALA A 49 -4.80 0.08 -7.16
CA ALA A 49 -4.15 1.13 -7.96
C ALA A 49 -4.28 2.53 -7.33
N TYR A 50 -5.48 2.93 -6.86
CA TYR A 50 -5.66 4.20 -6.16
C TYR A 50 -4.94 4.24 -4.82
N SER A 51 -4.96 3.13 -4.08
CA SER A 51 -4.17 2.98 -2.87
C SER A 51 -2.67 3.19 -3.14
N SER A 52 -2.15 2.68 -4.27
CA SER A 52 -0.75 2.88 -4.67
C SER A 52 -0.37 4.35 -4.80
N ILE A 53 -1.28 5.18 -5.33
CA ILE A 53 -1.07 6.64 -5.42
C ILE A 53 -0.88 7.22 -4.02
N GLY A 54 -1.71 6.83 -3.05
CA GLY A 54 -1.57 7.25 -1.65
C GLY A 54 -0.24 6.81 -1.03
N HIS A 55 0.18 5.57 -1.30
CA HIS A 55 1.46 5.04 -0.81
C HIS A 55 2.68 5.78 -1.39
N VAL A 56 2.63 6.18 -2.66
CA VAL A 56 3.65 7.07 -3.26
C VAL A 56 3.65 8.42 -2.56
N GLY A 57 2.49 8.95 -2.18
CA GLY A 57 2.36 10.18 -1.40
C GLY A 57 3.12 10.12 -0.06
N TYR A 58 3.03 9.02 0.69
CA TYR A 58 3.82 8.85 1.92
C TYR A 58 5.32 8.81 1.66
N ALA A 59 5.76 8.13 0.61
CA ALA A 59 7.18 8.11 0.25
C ALA A 59 7.68 9.51 -0.13
N LEU A 60 6.87 10.29 -0.86
CA LEU A 60 7.19 11.69 -1.18
C LEU A 60 7.27 12.57 0.06
N ALA A 61 6.43 12.34 1.07
CA ALA A 61 6.50 13.06 2.34
C ALA A 61 7.87 12.92 3.03
N GLY A 62 8.42 11.71 3.06
CA GLY A 62 9.76 11.49 3.61
C GLY A 62 10.87 12.17 2.79
N VAL A 63 10.76 12.19 1.45
CA VAL A 63 11.71 12.94 0.60
C VAL A 63 11.57 14.45 0.83
N ALA A 64 10.33 14.95 0.98
CA ALA A 64 10.04 16.36 1.21
C ALA A 64 10.62 16.88 2.54
N ALA A 65 10.87 16.00 3.51
CA ALA A 65 11.57 16.37 4.75
C ALA A 65 12.99 16.92 4.50
N GLY A 66 13.59 16.63 3.35
CA GLY A 66 14.88 17.22 2.93
C GLY A 66 16.07 16.80 3.79
N THR A 67 15.96 15.72 4.55
CA THR A 67 17.00 15.21 5.44
C THR A 67 17.45 13.80 5.03
N ASN A 68 18.64 13.40 5.47
CA ASN A 68 19.11 12.04 5.25
C ASN A 68 18.16 11.01 5.86
N ASP A 69 17.63 11.27 7.05
CA ASP A 69 16.67 10.39 7.73
C ASP A 69 15.34 10.31 6.97
N GLY A 70 14.89 11.43 6.38
CA GLY A 70 13.71 11.47 5.51
C GLY A 70 13.89 10.63 4.24
N ILE A 71 15.03 10.74 3.59
CA ILE A 71 15.34 9.93 2.40
C ILE A 71 15.45 8.46 2.76
N GLN A 72 16.15 8.13 3.85
CA GLN A 72 16.30 6.75 4.31
C GLN A 72 14.94 6.13 4.66
N SER A 73 14.08 6.85 5.37
CA SER A 73 12.73 6.41 5.70
C SER A 73 11.87 6.16 4.45
N SER A 74 12.00 7.00 3.42
CA SER A 74 11.31 6.84 2.14
C SER A 74 11.77 5.57 1.40
N VAL A 75 13.08 5.27 1.41
CA VAL A 75 13.62 4.04 0.81
C VAL A 75 13.10 2.80 1.53
N ILE A 76 13.14 2.81 2.86
CA ILE A 76 12.60 1.72 3.69
C ILE A 76 11.11 1.54 3.38
N TYR A 77 10.36 2.64 3.33
CA TYR A 77 8.94 2.64 3.04
C TYR A 77 8.61 1.98 1.69
N ILE A 78 9.28 2.43 0.62
CA ILE A 78 9.07 1.88 -0.73
C ILE A 78 9.45 0.41 -0.79
N THR A 79 10.54 0.00 -0.14
CA THR A 79 10.98 -1.39 -0.11
C THR A 79 9.93 -2.29 0.54
N ILE A 80 9.44 -1.91 1.71
CA ILE A 80 8.38 -2.64 2.42
C ILE A 80 7.10 -2.67 1.58
N TYR A 81 6.73 -1.54 0.97
CA TYR A 81 5.55 -1.42 0.13
C TYR A 81 5.60 -2.34 -1.11
N ILE A 82 6.74 -2.41 -1.80
CA ILE A 82 6.94 -3.31 -2.94
C ILE A 82 6.74 -4.76 -2.52
N LEU A 83 7.34 -5.19 -1.40
CA LEU A 83 7.20 -6.56 -0.90
C LEU A 83 5.72 -6.89 -0.56
N MET A 84 5.02 -5.98 0.12
CA MET A 84 3.60 -6.17 0.44
C MET A 84 2.74 -6.24 -0.83
N ASN A 85 3.04 -5.39 -1.81
CA ASN A 85 2.30 -5.34 -3.07
C ASN A 85 2.51 -6.61 -3.92
N LEU A 86 3.74 -7.11 -3.99
CA LEU A 86 4.04 -8.39 -4.63
C LEU A 86 3.26 -9.53 -3.97
N GLY A 87 3.24 -9.58 -2.63
CA GLY A 87 2.47 -10.57 -1.88
C GLY A 87 0.96 -10.45 -2.15
N LEU A 88 0.42 -9.23 -2.16
CA LEU A 88 -0.98 -8.98 -2.46
C LEU A 88 -1.36 -9.47 -3.86
N PHE A 89 -0.62 -9.07 -4.89
CA PHE A 89 -0.89 -9.50 -6.26
C PHE A 89 -0.70 -11.01 -6.45
N SER A 90 0.29 -11.62 -5.80
CA SER A 90 0.46 -13.08 -5.82
C SER A 90 -0.78 -13.79 -5.29
N CYS A 91 -1.33 -13.35 -4.16
CA CYS A 91 -2.56 -13.90 -3.61
C CYS A 91 -3.76 -13.68 -4.56
N LEU A 92 -3.88 -12.50 -5.16
CA LEU A 92 -4.97 -12.20 -6.09
C LEU A 92 -4.89 -13.02 -7.38
N LEU A 93 -3.71 -13.31 -7.89
CA LEU A 93 -3.50 -14.16 -9.06
C LEU A 93 -3.84 -15.63 -8.79
N MET A 94 -3.75 -16.08 -7.54
CA MET A 94 -4.18 -17.42 -7.14
C MET A 94 -5.71 -17.56 -7.09
N LEU A 95 -6.44 -16.44 -7.02
CA LEU A 95 -7.90 -16.42 -7.03
C LEU A 95 -8.40 -16.45 -8.48
N LYS A 96 -8.80 -17.62 -8.92
CA LYS A 96 -9.31 -17.85 -10.28
C LYS A 96 -10.59 -18.68 -10.23
N ARG A 97 -11.52 -18.43 -11.15
CA ARG A 97 -12.72 -19.21 -11.35
C ARG A 97 -12.99 -19.37 -12.86
N ASP A 98 -13.26 -20.58 -13.32
CA ASP A 98 -13.62 -20.89 -14.72
C ASP A 98 -12.72 -20.15 -15.73
N ASN A 99 -11.41 -20.13 -15.49
CA ASN A 99 -10.41 -19.39 -16.29
C ASN A 99 -10.50 -17.85 -16.22
N ASN A 100 -11.39 -17.26 -15.42
CA ASN A 100 -11.53 -15.81 -15.22
C ASN A 100 -10.94 -15.38 -13.86
N TYR A 101 -10.34 -14.20 -13.82
CA TYR A 101 -9.82 -13.61 -12.57
C TYR A 101 -10.92 -12.84 -11.85
N TYR A 102 -10.89 -12.92 -10.52
CA TYR A 102 -11.77 -12.10 -9.69
C TYR A 102 -11.37 -10.62 -9.78
N GLU A 103 -12.35 -9.78 -10.06
CA GLU A 103 -12.13 -8.35 -10.21
C GLU A 103 -12.94 -7.52 -9.20
N LYS A 104 -14.09 -8.02 -8.78
CA LYS A 104 -14.97 -7.31 -7.85
C LYS A 104 -14.59 -7.59 -6.41
N ILE A 105 -14.78 -6.59 -5.56
CA ILE A 105 -14.54 -6.72 -4.11
C ILE A 105 -15.49 -7.78 -3.51
N ASP A 106 -16.73 -7.84 -4.00
CA ASP A 106 -17.72 -8.81 -3.54
C ASP A 106 -17.35 -10.27 -3.85
N ASP A 107 -16.48 -10.48 -4.84
CA ASP A 107 -15.98 -11.81 -5.18
C ASP A 107 -15.10 -12.40 -4.08
N LEU A 108 -14.59 -11.59 -3.15
CA LEU A 108 -13.81 -12.04 -1.99
C LEU A 108 -14.68 -12.58 -0.84
N SER A 109 -16.02 -12.50 -0.95
CA SER A 109 -16.92 -12.90 0.14
C SER A 109 -16.76 -14.39 0.48
N GLY A 110 -16.62 -14.68 1.78
CA GLY A 110 -16.49 -16.04 2.29
C GLY A 110 -15.16 -16.74 1.95
N LEU A 111 -14.14 -16.00 1.48
CA LEU A 111 -12.83 -16.58 1.13
C LEU A 111 -12.21 -17.35 2.31
N SER A 112 -12.41 -16.90 3.53
CA SER A 112 -11.87 -17.56 4.74
C SER A 112 -12.39 -18.97 4.95
N LYS A 113 -13.60 -19.29 4.47
CA LYS A 113 -14.19 -20.64 4.59
C LYS A 113 -13.65 -21.63 3.57
N ASN A 114 -13.35 -21.14 2.36
CA ASN A 114 -12.89 -22.00 1.26
C ASN A 114 -11.37 -22.14 1.21
N HIS A 115 -10.65 -21.04 1.38
CA HIS A 115 -9.19 -20.96 1.30
C HIS A 115 -8.61 -20.22 2.51
N PRO A 116 -8.63 -20.84 3.71
CA PRO A 116 -8.26 -20.16 4.95
C PRO A 116 -6.82 -19.65 4.95
N MET A 117 -5.86 -20.40 4.37
CA MET A 117 -4.47 -19.97 4.31
C MET A 117 -4.27 -18.75 3.41
N LEU A 118 -4.98 -18.69 2.29
CA LEU A 118 -4.91 -17.55 1.37
C LEU A 118 -5.61 -16.32 1.97
N ALA A 119 -6.75 -16.51 2.65
CA ALA A 119 -7.43 -15.46 3.38
C ALA A 119 -6.56 -14.90 4.52
N LEU A 120 -5.84 -15.75 5.25
CA LEU A 120 -4.92 -15.34 6.30
C LEU A 120 -3.74 -14.53 5.73
N SER A 121 -3.16 -14.97 4.61
CA SER A 121 -2.07 -14.24 3.95
C SER A 121 -2.53 -12.85 3.51
N LEU A 122 -3.70 -12.75 2.88
CA LEU A 122 -4.30 -11.47 2.49
C LEU A 122 -4.61 -10.59 3.71
N LEU A 123 -5.12 -11.16 4.81
CA LEU A 123 -5.39 -10.43 6.05
C LEU A 123 -4.11 -9.78 6.59
N ILE A 124 -3.02 -10.52 6.70
CA ILE A 124 -1.74 -10.00 7.19
C ILE A 124 -1.24 -8.87 6.30
N ILE A 125 -1.30 -9.04 4.98
CA ILE A 125 -0.85 -8.03 4.03
C ILE A 125 -1.73 -6.77 4.10
N LEU A 126 -3.05 -6.92 4.14
CA LEU A 126 -3.99 -5.80 4.22
C LEU A 126 -3.86 -5.03 5.53
N PHE A 127 -3.66 -5.71 6.66
CA PHE A 127 -3.36 -5.07 7.95
C PHE A 127 -2.03 -4.32 7.91
N SER A 128 -1.02 -4.88 7.23
CA SER A 128 0.26 -4.21 7.06
C SER A 128 0.14 -2.95 6.20
N LEU A 129 -0.60 -3.01 5.08
CA LEU A 129 -0.89 -1.84 4.22
C LEU A 129 -1.70 -0.77 4.95
N ALA A 130 -2.67 -1.17 5.77
CA ALA A 130 -3.40 -0.26 6.64
C ALA A 130 -2.48 0.47 7.64
N GLY A 131 -1.39 -0.18 8.05
CA GLY A 131 -0.44 0.37 9.02
C GLY A 131 -0.83 0.03 10.46
N ILE A 132 -1.37 -1.17 10.69
CA ILE A 132 -1.73 -1.64 12.04
C ILE A 132 -0.49 -2.23 12.72
N PRO A 133 -0.16 -1.81 13.96
CA PRO A 133 0.90 -2.45 14.74
C PRO A 133 0.55 -3.93 15.01
N PRO A 134 1.51 -4.85 15.03
CA PRO A 134 2.96 -4.72 14.97
C PRO A 134 3.58 -4.99 13.59
N LEU A 135 2.83 -4.78 12.50
CA LEU A 135 3.25 -5.18 11.15
C LEU A 135 4.21 -4.16 10.50
N ALA A 136 4.94 -4.62 9.48
CA ALA A 136 6.01 -3.85 8.82
C ALA A 136 5.54 -2.51 8.25
N GLY A 137 4.30 -2.44 7.71
CA GLY A 137 3.74 -1.21 7.17
C GLY A 137 3.52 -0.10 8.21
N PHE A 138 3.28 -0.46 9.48
CA PHE A 138 3.23 0.51 10.57
C PHE A 138 4.61 1.17 10.77
N PHE A 139 5.67 0.38 10.88
CA PHE A 139 7.02 0.90 11.08
C PHE A 139 7.47 1.76 9.89
N ALA A 140 7.13 1.34 8.67
CA ALA A 140 7.41 2.13 7.47
C ALA A 140 6.81 3.53 7.54
N LYS A 141 5.51 3.64 7.90
CA LYS A 141 4.83 4.93 8.08
C LYS A 141 5.39 5.71 9.26
N PHE A 142 5.67 5.04 10.37
CA PHE A 142 6.22 5.66 11.57
C PHE A 142 7.54 6.39 11.30
N TYR A 143 8.47 5.76 10.59
CA TYR A 143 9.76 6.40 10.25
C TYR A 143 9.58 7.62 9.34
N VAL A 144 8.67 7.54 8.36
CA VAL A 144 8.37 8.69 7.48
C VAL A 144 7.80 9.85 8.29
N PHE A 145 6.77 9.61 9.12
CA PHE A 145 6.16 10.67 9.91
C PHE A 145 7.10 11.24 10.97
N LYS A 146 7.96 10.41 11.57
CA LYS A 146 9.00 10.86 12.49
C LYS A 146 9.90 11.89 11.80
N ALA A 147 10.43 11.57 10.62
CA ALA A 147 11.30 12.49 9.87
C ALA A 147 10.59 13.79 9.47
N VAL A 148 9.32 13.73 9.10
CA VAL A 148 8.51 14.92 8.77
C VAL A 148 8.25 15.80 9.98
N ILE A 149 7.96 15.22 11.15
CA ILE A 149 7.71 15.95 12.41
C ILE A 149 8.99 16.61 12.92
N GLU A 150 10.14 15.93 12.81
CA GLU A 150 11.45 16.48 13.21
C GLU A 150 11.81 17.75 12.40
N GLN A 151 11.27 17.89 11.20
CA GLN A 151 11.41 19.10 10.37
C GLN A 151 10.28 20.13 10.61
N SER A 152 9.49 19.97 11.67
CA SER A 152 8.37 20.86 12.01
C SER A 152 7.29 20.98 10.94
N MET A 153 7.20 20.01 10.00
CA MET A 153 6.19 19.97 8.94
C MET A 153 4.88 19.36 9.45
N TYR A 154 4.33 19.92 10.52
CA TYR A 154 3.15 19.37 11.21
C TYR A 154 1.92 19.25 10.30
N PHE A 155 1.72 20.20 9.40
CA PHE A 155 0.58 20.16 8.49
C PHE A 155 0.62 18.92 7.57
N LEU A 156 1.79 18.63 7.01
CA LEU A 156 2.00 17.43 6.17
C LEU A 156 1.79 16.14 6.98
N ALA A 157 2.29 16.11 8.21
CA ALA A 157 2.12 14.96 9.10
C ALA A 157 0.65 14.72 9.45
N ILE A 158 -0.12 15.77 9.78
CA ILE A 158 -1.54 15.68 10.12
C ILE A 158 -2.34 15.15 8.93
N VAL A 159 -2.14 15.71 7.74
CA VAL A 159 -2.83 15.26 6.53
C VAL A 159 -2.48 13.80 6.23
N GLY A 160 -1.22 13.43 6.37
CA GLY A 160 -0.77 12.05 6.18
C GLY A 160 -1.40 11.07 7.18
N LEU A 161 -1.48 11.42 8.46
CA LEU A 161 -2.13 10.61 9.48
C LEU A 161 -3.63 10.45 9.20
N LEU A 162 -4.32 11.53 8.84
CA LEU A 162 -5.74 11.45 8.47
C LEU A 162 -5.97 10.56 7.25
N SER A 163 -5.13 10.68 6.22
CA SER A 163 -5.23 9.82 5.03
C SER A 163 -4.94 8.35 5.37
N THR A 164 -4.12 8.07 6.38
CA THR A 164 -3.88 6.71 6.89
C THR A 164 -5.14 6.11 7.51
N VAL A 165 -5.91 6.89 8.28
CA VAL A 165 -7.19 6.44 8.86
C VAL A 165 -8.19 6.10 7.75
N VAL A 166 -8.26 6.93 6.72
CA VAL A 166 -9.10 6.65 5.54
C VAL A 166 -8.64 5.38 4.83
N ALA A 167 -7.33 5.18 4.68
CA ALA A 167 -6.77 3.97 4.10
C ALA A 167 -7.13 2.72 4.91
N ALA A 168 -7.05 2.79 6.23
CA ALA A 168 -7.47 1.69 7.10
C ALA A 168 -8.92 1.30 6.87
N PHE A 169 -9.82 2.26 6.65
CA PHE A 169 -11.24 1.99 6.42
C PHE A 169 -11.47 1.07 5.22
N TYR A 170 -10.91 1.36 4.04
CA TYR A 170 -11.15 0.51 2.88
C TYR A 170 -10.42 -0.84 2.95
N TYR A 171 -9.28 -0.94 3.60
CA TYR A 171 -8.62 -2.23 3.84
C TYR A 171 -9.41 -3.09 4.83
N LEU A 172 -9.93 -2.52 5.91
CA LEU A 172 -10.79 -3.22 6.86
C LEU A 172 -12.11 -3.66 6.21
N ARG A 173 -12.67 -2.87 5.27
CA ARG A 173 -13.82 -3.27 4.47
C ARG A 173 -13.54 -4.56 3.68
N LEU A 174 -12.36 -4.69 3.03
CA LEU A 174 -11.98 -5.92 2.34
C LEU A 174 -11.90 -7.11 3.29
N ILE A 175 -11.28 -6.92 4.46
CA ILE A 175 -11.15 -7.97 5.47
C ILE A 175 -12.53 -8.40 5.98
N LYS A 176 -13.43 -7.43 6.23
CA LYS A 176 -14.81 -7.72 6.61
C LYS A 176 -15.49 -8.63 5.59
N ILE A 177 -15.42 -8.31 4.31
CA ILE A 177 -16.04 -9.08 3.24
C ILE A 177 -15.46 -10.50 3.17
N MET A 178 -14.14 -10.66 3.33
CA MET A 178 -13.47 -11.96 3.28
C MET A 178 -13.86 -12.89 4.44
N TYR A 179 -14.07 -12.35 5.64
CA TYR A 179 -14.24 -13.14 6.85
C TYR A 179 -15.68 -13.21 7.37
N PHE A 180 -16.48 -12.17 7.18
CA PHE A 180 -17.80 -12.04 7.83
C PHE A 180 -18.97 -12.12 6.86
N ASP A 181 -18.78 -11.82 5.57
CA ASP A 181 -19.88 -11.90 4.61
C ASP A 181 -20.08 -13.35 4.15
N GLU A 182 -21.34 -13.71 3.90
CA GLU A 182 -21.67 -15.04 3.38
C GLU A 182 -21.17 -15.20 1.95
N GLN A 183 -20.73 -16.41 1.66
CA GLN A 183 -20.25 -16.76 0.33
C GLN A 183 -21.37 -16.66 -0.70
N LYS A 184 -21.21 -15.81 -1.69
CA LYS A 184 -22.16 -15.67 -2.79
C LYS A 184 -21.99 -16.75 -3.85
N GLU A 185 -20.78 -17.25 -4.04
CA GLU A 185 -20.45 -18.25 -5.09
C GLU A 185 -19.27 -19.14 -4.67
N LYS A 186 -19.22 -20.39 -5.19
CA LYS A 186 -18.12 -21.33 -4.87
C LYS A 186 -16.88 -20.98 -5.68
N TYR A 187 -15.72 -21.05 -5.02
CA TYR A 187 -14.43 -20.92 -5.67
C TYR A 187 -13.98 -22.26 -6.25
N ASP A 188 -13.24 -22.21 -7.36
CA ASP A 188 -12.48 -23.38 -7.82
C ASP A 188 -11.34 -23.66 -6.83
N THR A 189 -10.97 -24.94 -6.69
CA THR A 189 -9.83 -25.31 -5.85
C THR A 189 -8.60 -24.56 -6.31
N ALA A 190 -7.87 -23.95 -5.36
CA ALA A 190 -6.62 -23.27 -5.66
C ALA A 190 -5.70 -24.19 -6.47
N VAL A 191 -5.21 -23.68 -7.61
CA VAL A 191 -4.32 -24.46 -8.47
C VAL A 191 -3.07 -24.83 -7.66
N SER A 192 -2.95 -26.09 -7.31
CA SER A 192 -1.73 -26.64 -6.71
C SER A 192 -0.62 -26.55 -7.76
N TYR A 193 0.44 -25.82 -7.47
CA TYR A 193 1.62 -25.69 -8.34
C TYR A 193 2.45 -26.96 -8.46
N THR A 194 1.86 -28.15 -8.27
CA THR A 194 2.56 -29.43 -8.35
C THR A 194 2.81 -29.93 -9.79
N HIS A 195 2.42 -29.17 -10.81
CA HIS A 195 2.64 -29.55 -12.22
C HIS A 195 3.43 -28.51 -13.01
N LEU A 196 4.62 -28.16 -12.54
CA LEU A 196 5.71 -27.72 -13.41
C LEU A 196 6.47 -28.97 -13.91
N THR A 197 5.78 -29.86 -14.56
CA THR A 197 6.43 -30.82 -15.47
C THR A 197 6.59 -30.10 -16.80
N LEU A 198 7.83 -29.71 -17.08
CA LEU A 198 8.26 -29.34 -18.42
C LEU A 198 7.88 -30.46 -19.37
N PRO A 199 7.25 -30.18 -20.53
CA PRO A 199 7.07 -31.19 -21.56
C PRO A 199 8.47 -31.55 -22.08
N THR A 200 8.84 -32.81 -21.91
CA THR A 200 9.97 -33.44 -22.60
C THR A 200 9.70 -33.53 -24.08
#